data_2285f42dd3a7ac51842ffadd64a7ae67
#
_entry.id   2285f42dd3a7ac51842ffadd64a7ae67
#
_cell.length_a   1.000
_cell.length_b   1.000
_cell.length_c   1.000
_cell.angle_alpha   90.00
_cell.angle_beta   90.00
_cell.angle_gamma   90.00
#
_symmetry.space_group_name_H-M   'P 1'
#
loop_
_entity.id
_entity.type
_entity.pdbx_description
1 polymer ?
#
loop_
_entity_poly.entity_id
_entity_poly.type
_entity_poly.pdbx_seq_one_letter_code
_entity_poly.pdbx_strand_id
1 'polypeptide(L)'
;MALKIKHKEIEFGVGDRIKVYQRIKEGEKTRVAFFDGIVISIKGQAERKTFTVRRVGEANIGIERIFPIELPTIEKIEIVKRGTSGVKRAKLYYIREKAPKEIDKIYSRTNRREQNKKK
;
A
#
# COMPACT_ATOMS: atom_id res chain seq x y z
N MET A 1 -10.61 12.45 -2.53
CA MET A 1 -10.92 11.08 -2.97
C MET A 1 -9.66 10.25 -3.10
N ALA A 2 -9.63 9.05 -2.57
CA ALA A 2 -8.45 8.19 -2.61
C ALA A 2 -8.19 7.66 -4.01
N LEU A 3 -6.93 7.65 -4.42
CA LEU A 3 -6.50 7.14 -5.72
C LEU A 3 -6.35 5.62 -5.67
N LYS A 4 -6.55 4.99 -6.81
CA LYS A 4 -6.41 3.54 -6.98
C LYS A 4 -5.50 3.21 -8.14
N ILE A 5 -4.87 2.04 -8.07
CA ILE A 5 -4.00 1.52 -9.11
C ILE A 5 -4.20 0.02 -9.24
N LYS A 6 -3.95 -0.52 -10.42
CA LYS A 6 -4.12 -1.94 -10.69
C LYS A 6 -2.78 -2.56 -11.10
N HIS A 7 -2.43 -3.67 -10.47
CA HIS A 7 -1.27 -4.50 -10.85
C HIS A 7 -1.77 -5.90 -11.20
N LYS A 8 -1.59 -6.30 -12.45
CA LYS A 8 -2.16 -7.55 -13.00
C LYS A 8 -3.68 -7.56 -12.76
N GLU A 9 -4.19 -8.46 -11.93
CA GLU A 9 -5.62 -8.55 -11.67
C GLU A 9 -6.03 -7.92 -10.32
N ILE A 10 -5.07 -7.37 -9.57
CA ILE A 10 -5.32 -6.84 -8.24
C ILE A 10 -5.36 -5.33 -8.28
N GLU A 11 -6.48 -4.76 -7.87
CA GLU A 11 -6.63 -3.31 -7.70
C GLU A 11 -6.48 -2.95 -6.23
N PHE A 12 -5.63 -1.97 -5.95
CA PHE A 12 -5.44 -1.44 -4.62
C PHE A 12 -5.37 0.08 -4.67
N GLY A 13 -5.51 0.72 -3.54
CA GLY A 13 -5.52 2.17 -3.48
C GLY A 13 -4.83 2.73 -2.26
N VAL A 14 -4.77 4.05 -2.20
CA VAL A 14 -4.22 4.78 -1.06
C VAL A 14 -5.00 4.41 0.20
N GLY A 15 -4.31 4.01 1.25
CA GLY A 15 -4.90 3.56 2.50
C GLY A 15 -4.94 2.05 2.67
N ASP A 16 -4.83 1.29 1.60
CA ASP A 16 -4.80 -0.17 1.69
C ASP A 16 -3.46 -0.64 2.25
N ARG A 17 -3.50 -1.66 3.11
CA ARG A 17 -2.29 -2.34 3.56
C ARG A 17 -2.02 -3.51 2.62
N ILE A 18 -0.85 -3.51 2.00
CA ILE A 18 -0.48 -4.51 1.00
C ILE A 18 0.87 -5.14 1.30
N LYS A 19 1.11 -6.30 0.68
CA LYS A 19 2.43 -6.92 0.60
C LYS A 19 2.88 -6.93 -0.84
N VAL A 20 4.07 -6.40 -1.10
CA VAL A 20 4.69 -6.42 -2.43
C VAL A 20 5.76 -7.49 -2.41
N TYR A 21 5.61 -8.51 -3.24
CA TYR A 21 6.58 -9.60 -3.37
C TYR A 21 7.52 -9.31 -4.53
N GLN A 22 8.81 -9.26 -4.24
CA GLN A 22 9.84 -8.99 -5.25
C GLN A 22 10.81 -10.15 -5.38
N ARG A 23 11.21 -10.44 -6.60
CA ARG A 23 12.30 -11.35 -6.88
C ARG A 23 13.62 -10.61 -6.74
N ILE A 24 14.50 -11.14 -5.93
CA ILE A 24 15.85 -10.59 -5.74
C ILE A 24 16.83 -11.64 -6.24
N LYS A 25 17.67 -11.23 -7.20
CA LYS A 25 18.70 -12.11 -7.75
C LYS A 25 20.01 -11.80 -7.03
N GLU A 26 20.55 -12.82 -6.34
CA GLU A 26 21.83 -12.75 -5.67
C GLU A 26 22.78 -13.80 -6.28
N GLY A 27 23.69 -13.35 -7.18
CA GLY A 27 24.54 -14.27 -7.91
C GLY A 27 23.73 -15.21 -8.76
N GLU A 28 23.89 -16.53 -8.57
CA GLU A 28 23.12 -17.55 -9.27
C GLU A 28 21.82 -17.92 -8.59
N LYS A 29 21.59 -17.38 -7.39
CA LYS A 29 20.39 -17.68 -6.60
C LYS A 29 19.34 -16.58 -6.73
N THR A 30 18.10 -17.01 -6.80
CA THR A 30 16.96 -16.09 -6.81
C THR A 30 16.15 -16.34 -5.54
N ARG A 31 15.81 -15.27 -4.83
CA ARG A 31 14.92 -15.36 -3.66
C ARG A 31 13.79 -14.38 -3.79
N VAL A 32 12.70 -14.68 -3.11
CA VAL A 32 11.54 -13.78 -3.04
C VAL A 32 11.55 -13.11 -1.69
N ALA A 33 11.56 -11.78 -1.70
CA ALA A 33 11.42 -10.97 -0.50
C ALA A 33 10.11 -10.20 -0.58
N PHE A 34 9.58 -9.79 0.55
CA PHE A 34 8.38 -8.99 0.57
C PHE A 34 8.57 -7.72 1.40
N PHE A 35 7.79 -6.70 1.04
CA PHE A 35 7.70 -5.47 1.79
C PHE A 35 6.22 -5.19 2.01
N ASP A 36 5.80 -5.09 3.27
CA ASP A 36 4.41 -4.83 3.60
C ASP A 36 4.25 -3.46 4.25
N GLY A 37 3.11 -2.85 4.04
CA GLY A 37 2.82 -1.54 4.62
C GLY A 37 1.59 -0.92 4.02
N ILE A 38 1.41 0.37 4.32
CA ILE A 38 0.26 1.16 3.89
C ILE A 38 0.64 1.98 2.67
N VAL A 39 -0.20 1.93 1.64
CA VAL A 39 -0.01 2.77 0.45
C VAL A 39 -0.38 4.20 0.83
N ILE A 40 0.59 5.10 0.79
CA ILE A 40 0.39 6.50 1.16
C ILE A 40 0.24 7.45 -0.02
N SER A 41 0.71 7.05 -1.20
CA SER A 41 0.55 7.86 -2.40
C SER A 41 0.66 7.04 -3.67
N ILE A 42 -0.01 7.51 -4.71
CA ILE A 42 0.08 6.98 -6.07
C ILE A 42 0.31 8.18 -6.98
N LYS A 43 1.38 8.14 -7.77
CA LYS A 43 1.78 9.24 -8.66
C LYS A 43 1.99 8.74 -10.08
N GLY A 44 1.94 9.64 -11.05
CA GLY A 44 2.25 9.36 -12.44
C GLY A 44 1.03 9.01 -13.26
N GLN A 45 1.25 8.73 -14.54
CA GLN A 45 0.20 8.42 -15.51
C GLN A 45 0.53 7.12 -16.25
N ALA A 46 -0.51 6.34 -16.53
CA ALA A 46 -0.43 5.11 -17.32
C ALA A 46 0.67 4.17 -16.81
N GLU A 47 1.61 3.77 -17.67
CA GLU A 47 2.68 2.83 -17.35
C GLU A 47 3.74 3.41 -16.40
N ARG A 48 3.74 4.73 -16.23
CA ARG A 48 4.71 5.41 -15.37
C ARG A 48 4.22 5.60 -13.95
N LYS A 49 3.10 5.01 -13.60
CA LYS A 49 2.58 5.12 -12.24
C LYS A 49 3.53 4.49 -11.23
N THR A 50 3.70 5.18 -10.11
CA THR A 50 4.45 4.69 -8.98
C THR A 50 3.57 4.76 -7.74
N PHE A 51 3.82 3.87 -6.80
CA PHE A 51 3.13 3.91 -5.51
C PHE A 51 4.15 3.84 -4.39
N THR A 52 3.86 4.54 -3.30
CA THR A 52 4.73 4.60 -2.12
C THR A 52 4.07 3.81 -0.99
N VAL A 53 4.83 2.88 -0.41
CA VAL A 53 4.38 2.04 0.70
C VAL A 53 5.19 2.42 1.93
N ARG A 54 4.49 2.69 3.04
CA ARG A 54 5.11 3.03 4.32
C ARG A 54 4.94 1.89 5.32
N ARG A 55 6.06 1.46 5.86
CA ARG A 55 6.12 0.45 6.92
C ARG A 55 6.73 1.08 8.17
N VAL A 56 6.18 0.76 9.34
CA VAL A 56 6.81 1.12 10.61
C VAL A 56 7.54 -0.12 11.13
N GLY A 57 8.86 -0.02 11.17
CA GLY A 57 9.72 -1.10 11.63
C GLY A 57 9.96 -1.04 13.13
N GLU A 58 11.02 -1.73 13.58
CA GLU A 58 11.44 -1.74 14.96
C GLU A 58 11.79 -0.32 15.44
N ALA A 59 11.61 -0.08 16.74
CA ALA A 59 11.89 1.23 17.36
C ALA A 59 11.08 2.39 16.74
N ASN A 60 9.92 2.10 16.18
CA ASN A 60 9.02 3.10 15.56
C ASN A 60 9.64 3.87 14.40
N ILE A 61 10.65 3.31 13.74
CA ILE A 61 11.28 3.92 12.57
C ILE A 61 10.41 3.67 11.34
N GLY A 62 10.01 4.75 10.66
CA GLY A 62 9.24 4.65 9.42
C GLY A 62 10.15 4.40 8.22
N ILE A 63 9.78 3.43 7.40
CA ILE A 63 10.48 3.07 6.18
C ILE A 63 9.51 3.22 5.03
N GLU A 64 9.88 3.99 4.00
CA GLU A 64 9.07 4.18 2.81
C GLU A 64 9.82 3.73 1.58
N ARG A 65 9.14 2.99 0.72
CA ARG A 65 9.69 2.58 -0.58
C ARG A 65 8.75 2.97 -1.69
N ILE A 66 9.32 3.44 -2.79
CA ILE A 66 8.59 3.80 -4.00
C ILE A 66 8.75 2.67 -5.00
N PHE A 67 7.62 2.13 -5.46
CA PHE A 67 7.60 1.03 -6.43
C PHE A 67 6.97 1.52 -7.74
N PRO A 68 7.68 1.41 -8.88
CA PRO A 68 7.04 1.56 -10.18
C PRO A 68 6.12 0.39 -10.45
N ILE A 69 4.92 0.66 -10.98
CA ILE A 69 3.92 -0.40 -11.24
C ILE A 69 4.40 -1.40 -12.30
N GLU A 70 5.23 -0.94 -13.21
CA GLU A 70 5.77 -1.78 -14.32
C GLU A 70 7.09 -2.47 -13.97
N LEU A 71 7.51 -2.44 -12.71
CA LEU A 71 8.76 -3.07 -12.30
C LEU A 71 8.70 -4.59 -12.50
N PRO A 72 9.56 -5.17 -13.37
CA PRO A 72 9.49 -6.60 -13.68
C PRO A 72 9.79 -7.52 -12.49
N THR A 73 10.50 -7.02 -11.49
CA THR A 73 10.85 -7.82 -10.31
C THR A 73 9.69 -8.02 -9.35
N ILE A 74 8.61 -7.24 -9.50
CA ILE A 74 7.41 -7.43 -8.68
C ILE A 74 6.69 -8.69 -9.17
N GLU A 75 6.66 -9.73 -8.35
CA GLU A 75 5.96 -10.96 -8.71
C GLU A 75 4.46 -10.87 -8.50
N LYS A 76 4.07 -10.38 -7.32
CA LYS A 76 2.66 -10.21 -6.99
C LYS A 76 2.48 -9.18 -5.90
N ILE A 77 1.26 -8.68 -5.79
CA ILE A 77 0.84 -7.78 -4.72
C ILE A 77 -0.37 -8.41 -4.05
N GLU A 78 -0.30 -8.56 -2.74
CA GLU A 78 -1.38 -9.10 -1.92
C GLU A 78 -1.99 -8.02 -1.05
N ILE A 79 -3.31 -7.98 -0.97
CA ILE A 79 -3.99 -7.02 -0.10
C ILE A 79 -4.19 -7.66 1.27
N VAL A 80 -3.56 -7.06 2.28
CA VAL A 80 -3.67 -7.52 3.67
C VAL A 80 -4.92 -6.96 4.31
N LYS A 81 -5.17 -5.65 4.10
CA LYS A 81 -6.30 -4.95 4.68
C LYS A 81 -6.76 -3.85 3.76
N ARG A 82 -8.07 -3.77 3.51
CA ARG A 82 -8.66 -2.70 2.71
C ARG A 82 -8.85 -1.45 3.56
N GLY A 83 -8.37 -0.31 3.08
CA GLY A 83 -8.46 0.96 3.79
C GLY A 83 -8.88 2.13 2.93
N THR A 84 -9.04 1.92 1.62
CA THR A 84 -9.33 3.02 0.67
C THR A 84 -10.61 3.76 1.02
N SER A 85 -11.68 3.05 1.42
CA SER A 85 -12.96 3.67 1.77
C SER A 85 -12.88 4.57 3.00
N GLY A 86 -11.90 4.37 3.88
CA GLY A 86 -11.71 5.19 5.07
C GLY A 86 -10.85 6.42 4.84
N VAL A 87 -10.35 6.63 3.62
CA VAL A 87 -9.44 7.70 3.27
C VAL A 87 -10.19 8.80 2.54
N LYS A 88 -10.02 10.04 2.98
CA LYS A 88 -10.66 11.21 2.36
C LYS A 88 -9.71 11.99 1.45
N ARG A 89 -8.42 11.69 1.49
CA ARG A 89 -7.39 12.42 0.76
C ARG A 89 -6.76 11.54 -0.32
N ALA A 90 -6.27 12.17 -1.38
CA ALA A 90 -5.54 11.45 -2.43
C ALA A 90 -4.20 10.90 -1.94
N LYS A 91 -3.61 11.54 -0.93
CA LYS A 91 -2.31 11.13 -0.37
C LYS A 91 -2.38 11.14 1.15
N LEU A 92 -1.69 10.18 1.78
CA LEU A 92 -1.71 9.98 3.22
C LEU A 92 -0.40 10.39 3.90
N TYR A 93 0.19 11.48 3.46
CA TYR A 93 1.46 11.92 4.06
C TYR A 93 1.34 12.25 5.54
N TYR A 94 0.17 12.63 6.00
CA TYR A 94 -0.03 12.99 7.40
C TYR A 94 0.17 11.81 8.37
N ILE A 95 0.09 10.56 7.90
CA ILE A 95 0.28 9.41 8.80
C ILE A 95 1.72 9.28 9.31
N ARG A 96 2.66 9.98 8.68
CA ARG A 96 4.05 10.01 9.13
C ARG A 96 4.19 10.55 10.55
N GLU A 97 3.26 11.40 10.96
CA GLU A 97 3.27 12.07 12.26
C GLU A 97 2.24 11.51 13.23
N LYS A 98 1.53 10.43 12.85
CA LYS A 98 0.43 9.90 13.65
C LYS A 98 0.81 8.59 14.34
N ALA A 99 0.25 8.40 15.54
CA ALA A 99 0.40 7.16 16.29
C ALA A 99 -0.36 6.02 15.60
N PRO A 100 0.04 4.75 15.84
CA PRO A 100 -0.65 3.60 15.25
C PRO A 100 -2.16 3.58 15.49
N LYS A 101 -2.62 4.05 16.65
CA LYS A 101 -4.05 4.13 16.97
C LYS A 101 -4.82 5.04 16.00
N GLU A 102 -4.21 6.14 15.57
CA GLU A 102 -4.82 7.06 14.62
C GLU A 102 -4.91 6.45 13.22
N ILE A 103 -3.90 5.65 12.87
CA ILE A 103 -3.87 4.95 11.59
C ILE A 103 -4.94 3.86 11.56
N ASP A 104 -5.14 3.14 12.65
CA ASP A 104 -6.16 2.10 12.76
C ASP A 104 -7.57 2.63 12.56
N LYS A 105 -7.81 3.90 12.81
CA LYS A 105 -9.12 4.52 12.57
C LYS A 105 -9.51 4.48 11.08
N ILE A 106 -8.54 4.49 10.18
CA ILE A 106 -8.79 4.36 8.73
C ILE A 106 -9.50 3.03 8.46
N TYR A 107 -8.98 1.94 9.04
CA TYR A 107 -9.53 0.59 8.83
C TYR A 107 -10.90 0.44 9.48
N SER A 108 -11.09 1.03 10.64
CA SER A 108 -12.39 1.04 11.30
C SER A 108 -13.45 1.76 10.47
N ARG A 109 -13.09 2.90 9.87
CA ARG A 109 -14.00 3.63 8.97
C ARG A 109 -14.33 2.82 7.73
N THR A 110 -13.34 2.14 7.17
CA THR A 110 -13.53 1.29 5.99
C THR A 110 -14.50 0.16 6.30
N ASN A 111 -14.31 -0.52 7.41
CA ASN A 111 -15.19 -1.62 7.82
C ASN A 111 -16.64 -1.15 8.00
N ARG A 112 -16.84 0.00 8.64
CA ARG A 112 -18.19 0.55 8.82
C ARG A 112 -18.86 0.90 7.50
N ARG A 113 -18.11 1.53 6.59
CA ARG A 113 -18.65 1.92 5.27
C ARG A 113 -18.99 0.72 4.42
N GLU A 114 -18.18 -0.32 4.48
CA GLU A 114 -18.46 -1.55 3.73
C GLU A 114 -19.63 -2.31 4.29
N GLN A 115 -19.81 -2.35 5.60
CA GLN A 115 -20.98 -2.93 6.22
C GLN A 115 -22.27 -2.19 5.82
N ASN A 116 -22.20 -0.87 5.74
CA ASN A 116 -23.35 -0.07 5.32
C ASN A 116 -23.73 -0.32 3.86
N LYS A 117 -22.76 -0.61 3.01
CA LYS A 117 -23.00 -0.93 1.59
C LYS A 117 -23.69 -2.29 1.42
N LYS A 118 -23.50 -3.21 2.36
CA LYS A 118 -24.10 -4.55 2.31
C LYS A 118 -25.54 -4.59 2.81
N LYS A 119 -26.02 -3.50 3.37
CA LYS A 119 -27.41 -3.38 3.81
C LYS A 119 -28.33 -2.86 2.66
#